data_0432c555bffb5d26824a5cc870349f00
#
_entry.id   0432c555bffb5d26824a5cc870349f00
#
_cell.length_a   1.000
_cell.length_b   1.000
_cell.length_c   1.000
_cell.angle_alpha   90.00
_cell.angle_beta   90.00
_cell.angle_gamma   90.00
#
_symmetry.space_group_name_H-M   'P 1'
#
loop_
_entity.id
_entity.type
_entity.pdbx_description
1 polymer ?
#
loop_
_entity_poly.entity_id
_entity_poly.type
_entity_poly.pdbx_seq_one_letter_code
_entity_poly.pdbx_strand_id
1 'polypeptide(L)'
;MTRHIQFIACLFVTVCTGLAFAQDNSTNSPVAFVYASSSPSANHYEINAFTADANGKLTPVSGSPFPANVQNMAVNAKYLFGTNGVNIYSFSIARDGSLEKVASINAQKFNGYKCGGPIALFLDHTGTTLYDEDIYGNICANNTYQYFSIDESTGELTYRGATGASLTVSQPPSFIGNNIYAYGSGSYEYNPYISGVKRSRDGTLADLNINPAMPVARQGDFYDPWGAAADRTNHVAISVLPFNGTTWQQDGPTQLATYTAGASGNLTTKSTFSNMPTSAVKYVTDISMSPTGDLLAVAGTAGLQIFHFNGANPITHYTGLLSQDQVDQLFWDNHNHLYAISHSANKLFVFTITPTSVNSAPGSPYTITNPQNITVLPKT
;
A
#
# COMPACT_ATOMS: atom_id res chain seq x y z
N MET A 1 -19.82 95.62 28.09
CA MET A 1 -19.26 95.04 26.86
C MET A 1 -19.04 93.56 27.16
N THR A 2 -19.97 92.73 26.77
CA THR A 2 -19.95 91.28 27.04
C THR A 2 -19.85 90.56 25.74
N ARG A 3 -18.74 89.87 25.49
CA ARG A 3 -18.51 89.04 24.30
C ARG A 3 -19.01 87.60 24.51
N HIS A 4 -19.96 87.17 23.76
CA HIS A 4 -20.38 85.78 23.70
C HIS A 4 -19.42 85.00 22.79
N ILE A 5 -18.86 83.93 23.33
CA ILE A 5 -18.08 82.93 22.61
C ILE A 5 -19.03 81.75 22.35
N GLN A 6 -19.34 81.46 21.06
CA GLN A 6 -20.06 80.26 20.62
C GLN A 6 -19.07 79.09 20.45
N PHE A 7 -19.30 78.01 21.17
CA PHE A 7 -18.61 76.74 20.97
C PHE A 7 -19.35 75.92 19.88
N ILE A 8 -18.68 75.67 18.75
CA ILE A 8 -19.12 74.74 17.76
C ILE A 8 -18.60 73.32 18.13
N ALA A 9 -19.50 72.42 18.52
CA ALA A 9 -19.16 70.98 18.75
C ALA A 9 -19.15 70.25 17.42
N CYS A 10 -17.98 69.86 16.95
CA CYS A 10 -17.80 68.93 15.84
C CYS A 10 -18.04 67.49 16.32
N LEU A 11 -19.11 66.89 15.83
CA LEU A 11 -19.43 65.49 16.07
C LEU A 11 -18.60 64.62 15.07
N PHE A 12 -17.55 63.95 15.52
CA PHE A 12 -16.82 62.95 14.75
C PHE A 12 -17.61 61.62 14.80
N VAL A 13 -18.23 61.24 13.71
CA VAL A 13 -18.76 59.89 13.53
C VAL A 13 -17.60 59.00 13.06
N THR A 14 -17.08 58.18 13.95
CA THR A 14 -16.09 57.16 13.61
C THR A 14 -16.83 55.97 13.01
N VAL A 15 -16.79 55.80 11.70
CA VAL A 15 -17.24 54.58 11.00
C VAL A 15 -16.17 53.51 11.20
N CYS A 16 -16.37 52.60 12.16
CA CYS A 16 -15.61 51.37 12.24
C CYS A 16 -16.04 50.44 11.10
N THR A 17 -15.31 50.46 9.97
CA THR A 17 -15.37 49.41 9.00
C THR A 17 -14.70 48.17 9.58
N GLY A 18 -15.50 47.24 10.10
CA GLY A 18 -15.03 45.93 10.50
C GLY A 18 -14.47 45.20 9.27
N LEU A 19 -13.15 45.13 9.16
CA LEU A 19 -12.48 44.16 8.32
C LEU A 19 -12.82 42.80 8.91
N ALA A 20 -13.79 42.09 8.28
CA ALA A 20 -13.97 40.68 8.47
C ALA A 20 -12.70 40.03 7.91
N PHE A 21 -11.77 39.67 8.78
CA PHE A 21 -10.72 38.73 8.44
C PHE A 21 -11.44 37.45 8.09
N ALA A 22 -11.37 37.05 6.80
CA ALA A 22 -11.71 35.72 6.40
C ALA A 22 -10.89 34.78 7.26
N GLN A 23 -11.54 34.06 8.15
CA GLN A 23 -10.92 33.02 8.95
C GLN A 23 -10.46 32.00 7.93
N ASP A 24 -9.15 31.96 7.70
CA ASP A 24 -8.51 30.99 6.84
C ASP A 24 -8.81 29.62 7.47
N ASN A 25 -9.73 28.89 6.85
CA ASN A 25 -10.09 27.53 7.23
C ASN A 25 -8.94 26.58 6.86
N SER A 26 -7.77 26.79 7.44
CA SER A 26 -6.60 25.89 7.29
C SER A 26 -6.83 24.48 7.86
N THR A 27 -8.01 24.22 8.42
CA THR A 27 -8.40 22.92 8.97
C THR A 27 -8.90 21.93 7.91
N ASN A 28 -8.99 22.31 6.63
CA ASN A 28 -9.57 21.47 5.57
C ASN A 28 -8.60 21.07 4.43
N SER A 29 -7.30 21.26 4.61
CA SER A 29 -6.35 20.71 3.64
C SER A 29 -6.37 19.18 3.70
N PRO A 30 -6.47 18.47 2.55
CA PRO A 30 -6.46 17.02 2.55
C PRO A 30 -5.11 16.50 3.09
N VAL A 31 -5.17 15.48 3.93
CA VAL A 31 -3.99 14.79 4.45
C VAL A 31 -3.50 13.69 3.52
N ALA A 32 -4.36 13.23 2.60
CA ALA A 32 -4.00 12.26 1.57
C ALA A 32 -4.91 12.40 0.34
N PHE A 33 -4.40 11.91 -0.79
CA PHE A 33 -5.21 11.53 -1.96
C PHE A 33 -5.30 10.01 -2.02
N VAL A 34 -6.52 9.51 -2.23
CA VAL A 34 -6.82 8.07 -2.30
C VAL A 34 -7.32 7.75 -3.70
N TYR A 35 -6.68 6.80 -4.35
CA TYR A 35 -7.03 6.36 -5.69
C TYR A 35 -7.37 4.89 -5.66
N ALA A 36 -8.56 4.54 -6.13
CA ALA A 36 -9.01 3.16 -6.27
C ALA A 36 -9.39 2.90 -7.73
N SER A 37 -8.68 1.95 -8.37
CA SER A 37 -9.12 1.47 -9.67
C SER A 37 -10.34 0.57 -9.51
N SER A 38 -11.26 0.63 -10.46
CA SER A 38 -12.46 -0.17 -10.47
C SER A 38 -12.85 -0.62 -11.87
N SER A 39 -13.64 -1.68 -11.97
CA SER A 39 -14.18 -2.19 -13.21
C SER A 39 -15.70 -2.34 -13.11
N PRO A 40 -16.47 -1.23 -13.26
CA PRO A 40 -17.91 -1.22 -13.07
C PRO A 40 -18.67 -2.08 -14.09
N SER A 41 -18.06 -2.40 -15.23
CA SER A 41 -18.58 -3.35 -16.22
C SER A 41 -17.43 -3.98 -17.01
N ALA A 42 -17.71 -5.06 -17.74
CA ALA A 42 -16.71 -5.75 -18.54
C ALA A 42 -15.96 -4.80 -19.49
N ASN A 43 -14.63 -4.83 -19.45
CA ASN A 43 -13.72 -4.00 -20.24
C ASN A 43 -13.86 -2.47 -20.01
N HIS A 44 -14.56 -2.04 -18.96
CA HIS A 44 -14.63 -0.64 -18.57
C HIS A 44 -13.89 -0.47 -17.23
N TYR A 45 -12.85 0.35 -17.24
CA TYR A 45 -12.03 0.64 -16.07
C TYR A 45 -12.00 2.14 -15.82
N GLU A 46 -11.92 2.50 -14.54
CA GLU A 46 -11.86 3.88 -14.09
C GLU A 46 -11.05 3.98 -12.80
N ILE A 47 -10.59 5.20 -12.49
CA ILE A 47 -9.93 5.53 -11.23
C ILE A 47 -10.86 6.41 -10.42
N ASN A 48 -11.35 5.91 -9.31
CA ASN A 48 -12.06 6.68 -8.29
C ASN A 48 -11.03 7.42 -7.45
N ALA A 49 -11.09 8.74 -7.44
CA ALA A 49 -10.16 9.59 -6.70
C ALA A 49 -10.89 10.35 -5.60
N PHE A 50 -10.27 10.39 -4.42
CA PHE A 50 -10.79 11.06 -3.24
C PHE A 50 -9.70 11.87 -2.55
N THR A 51 -10.12 12.94 -1.88
CA THR A 51 -9.34 13.57 -0.80
C THR A 51 -9.73 12.96 0.53
N ALA A 52 -8.77 12.72 1.42
CA ALA A 52 -9.01 12.36 2.81
C ALA A 52 -8.72 13.56 3.72
N ASP A 53 -9.63 13.89 4.64
CA ASP A 53 -9.37 14.88 5.69
C ASP A 53 -8.63 14.26 6.89
N ALA A 54 -8.31 15.07 7.88
CA ALA A 54 -7.58 14.65 9.09
C ALA A 54 -8.31 13.57 9.93
N ASN A 55 -9.60 13.34 9.69
CA ASN A 55 -10.39 12.30 10.34
C ASN A 55 -10.55 11.04 9.45
N GLY A 56 -9.93 11.03 8.26
CA GLY A 56 -10.06 9.96 7.29
C GLY A 56 -11.34 9.99 6.46
N LYS A 57 -12.18 11.05 6.57
CA LYS A 57 -13.38 11.19 5.75
C LYS A 57 -12.98 11.44 4.30
N LEU A 58 -13.54 10.64 3.39
CA LEU A 58 -13.32 10.80 1.95
C LEU A 58 -14.33 11.75 1.32
N THR A 59 -13.81 12.59 0.42
CA THR A 59 -14.60 13.45 -0.47
C THR A 59 -14.13 13.21 -1.90
N PRO A 60 -15.04 12.91 -2.86
CA PRO A 60 -14.64 12.71 -4.24
C PRO A 60 -13.91 13.94 -4.82
N VAL A 61 -12.82 13.71 -5.54
CA VAL A 61 -12.13 14.73 -6.33
C VAL A 61 -13.01 15.16 -7.50
N SER A 62 -12.97 16.43 -7.83
CA SER A 62 -13.72 16.96 -8.99
C SER A 62 -13.36 16.22 -10.28
N GLY A 63 -14.35 15.77 -11.03
CA GLY A 63 -14.17 14.94 -12.23
C GLY A 63 -13.96 13.44 -11.98
N SER A 64 -13.89 13.00 -10.72
CA SER A 64 -13.86 11.56 -10.39
C SER A 64 -15.25 10.92 -10.64
N PRO A 65 -15.30 9.66 -11.16
CA PRO A 65 -14.18 8.80 -11.56
C PRO A 65 -13.53 9.22 -12.88
N PHE A 66 -12.21 9.03 -12.99
CA PHE A 66 -11.46 9.31 -14.23
C PHE A 66 -11.43 8.06 -15.11
N PRO A 67 -11.90 8.14 -16.38
CA PRO A 67 -11.81 7.01 -17.31
C PRO A 67 -10.35 6.63 -17.55
N ALA A 68 -9.96 5.41 -17.21
CA ALA A 68 -8.61 4.93 -17.37
C ALA A 68 -8.60 3.39 -17.43
N ASN A 69 -7.98 2.83 -18.46
CA ASN A 69 -7.84 1.39 -18.57
C ASN A 69 -6.66 0.91 -17.73
N VAL A 70 -6.85 0.91 -16.40
CA VAL A 70 -5.85 0.48 -15.42
C VAL A 70 -6.47 -0.41 -14.35
N GLN A 71 -5.72 -1.42 -13.92
CA GLN A 71 -6.12 -2.39 -12.90
C GLN A 71 -5.25 -2.22 -11.65
N ASN A 72 -3.93 -2.22 -11.79
CA ASN A 72 -2.98 -2.03 -10.70
C ASN A 72 -2.28 -0.69 -10.80
N MET A 73 -1.98 -0.10 -9.65
CA MET A 73 -1.46 1.27 -9.55
C MET A 73 -0.35 1.36 -8.50
N ALA A 74 0.56 2.31 -8.72
CA ALA A 74 1.51 2.81 -7.74
C ALA A 74 1.56 4.34 -7.81
N VAL A 75 1.89 5.02 -6.72
CA VAL A 75 1.90 6.48 -6.65
C VAL A 75 3.17 7.00 -5.99
N ASN A 76 3.78 8.01 -6.59
CA ASN A 76 4.80 8.84 -5.94
C ASN A 76 4.27 10.25 -5.69
N ALA A 77 5.13 11.15 -5.21
CA ALA A 77 4.72 12.51 -4.87
C ALA A 77 4.08 13.33 -6.02
N LYS A 78 4.31 12.96 -7.29
CA LYS A 78 3.90 13.74 -8.46
C LYS A 78 3.01 12.99 -9.44
N TYR A 79 3.16 11.67 -9.51
CA TYR A 79 2.54 10.84 -10.54
C TYR A 79 1.88 9.61 -9.97
N LEU A 80 0.75 9.27 -10.55
CA LEU A 80 0.15 7.95 -10.43
C LEU A 80 0.51 7.13 -11.66
N PHE A 81 1.00 5.93 -11.44
CA PHE A 81 1.29 4.94 -12.48
C PHE A 81 0.23 3.86 -12.43
N GLY A 82 -0.27 3.45 -13.61
CA GLY A 82 -1.27 2.41 -13.68
C GLY A 82 -1.05 1.48 -14.86
N THR A 83 -1.34 0.19 -14.70
CA THR A 83 -1.16 -0.81 -15.75
C THR A 83 -2.45 -1.53 -16.12
N ASN A 84 -2.55 -1.94 -17.39
CA ASN A 84 -3.61 -2.79 -17.93
C ASN A 84 -3.12 -4.18 -18.36
N GLY A 85 -1.92 -4.57 -17.89
CA GLY A 85 -1.31 -5.83 -18.29
C GLY A 85 -0.49 -5.76 -19.59
N VAL A 86 -0.51 -4.64 -20.32
CA VAL A 86 0.26 -4.42 -21.56
C VAL A 86 1.06 -3.12 -21.48
N ASN A 87 0.37 -2.06 -21.11
CA ASN A 87 0.94 -0.73 -21.02
C ASN A 87 0.99 -0.27 -19.57
N ILE A 88 1.99 0.55 -19.26
CA ILE A 88 2.02 1.37 -18.06
C ILE A 88 1.72 2.81 -18.50
N TYR A 89 0.77 3.43 -17.83
CA TYR A 89 0.35 4.81 -18.02
C TYR A 89 0.84 5.66 -16.86
N SER A 90 1.27 6.89 -17.15
CA SER A 90 1.60 7.90 -16.13
C SER A 90 0.55 9.00 -16.16
N PHE A 91 0.05 9.35 -14.97
CA PHE A 91 -0.89 10.44 -14.76
C PHE A 91 -0.25 11.47 -13.84
N SER A 92 -0.24 12.74 -14.22
CA SER A 92 0.12 13.82 -13.30
C SER A 92 -0.98 14.01 -12.26
N ILE A 93 -0.59 14.36 -11.04
CA ILE A 93 -1.52 14.61 -9.93
C ILE A 93 -1.53 16.11 -9.67
N ALA A 94 -2.68 16.74 -9.89
CA ALA A 94 -2.89 18.15 -9.60
C ALA A 94 -3.01 18.43 -8.08
N ARG A 95 -2.99 19.69 -7.70
CA ARG A 95 -3.08 20.09 -6.27
C ARG A 95 -4.38 19.67 -5.58
N ASP A 96 -5.45 19.50 -6.35
CA ASP A 96 -6.76 19.04 -5.88
C ASP A 96 -6.93 17.53 -5.94
N GLY A 97 -5.92 16.80 -6.43
CA GLY A 97 -5.92 15.34 -6.59
C GLY A 97 -6.47 14.86 -7.94
N SER A 98 -6.86 15.75 -8.84
CA SER A 98 -7.29 15.37 -10.19
C SER A 98 -6.14 14.81 -11.02
N LEU A 99 -6.49 13.94 -11.97
CA LEU A 99 -5.54 13.17 -12.77
C LEU A 99 -5.57 13.60 -14.23
N GLU A 100 -4.40 13.78 -14.82
CA GLU A 100 -4.22 13.98 -16.26
C GLU A 100 -3.21 12.98 -16.81
N LYS A 101 -3.56 12.22 -17.85
CA LYS A 101 -2.63 11.28 -18.49
C LYS A 101 -1.55 12.07 -19.23
N VAL A 102 -0.28 11.84 -18.85
CA VAL A 102 0.88 12.57 -19.43
C VAL A 102 1.78 11.68 -20.27
N ALA A 103 1.87 10.37 -19.96
CA ALA A 103 2.74 9.46 -20.69
C ALA A 103 2.18 8.02 -20.70
N SER A 104 2.77 7.18 -21.56
CA SER A 104 2.56 5.74 -21.54
C SER A 104 3.71 5.01 -22.22
N ILE A 105 3.98 3.78 -21.75
CA ILE A 105 4.98 2.89 -22.33
C ILE A 105 4.37 1.49 -22.49
N ASN A 106 4.67 0.81 -23.59
CA ASN A 106 4.32 -0.60 -23.74
C ASN A 106 5.37 -1.45 -23.02
N ALA A 107 5.04 -1.90 -21.80
CA ALA A 107 5.95 -2.68 -20.97
C ALA A 107 6.11 -4.13 -21.49
N GLN A 108 5.05 -4.72 -22.02
CA GLN A 108 5.06 -6.09 -22.52
C GLN A 108 6.09 -6.33 -23.63
N LYS A 109 6.44 -5.32 -24.44
CA LYS A 109 7.44 -5.45 -25.51
C LYS A 109 8.84 -5.83 -24.99
N PHE A 110 9.16 -5.47 -23.74
CA PHE A 110 10.51 -5.68 -23.19
C PHE A 110 10.74 -7.12 -22.72
N ASN A 111 9.68 -7.87 -22.45
CA ASN A 111 9.77 -9.31 -22.16
C ASN A 111 9.59 -10.18 -23.41
N GLY A 112 9.53 -9.57 -24.60
CA GLY A 112 9.38 -10.27 -25.89
C GLY A 112 7.99 -10.86 -26.12
N TYR A 113 6.95 -10.35 -25.42
CA TYR A 113 5.56 -10.83 -25.46
C TYR A 113 5.39 -12.31 -25.09
N LYS A 114 6.39 -12.91 -24.44
CA LYS A 114 6.40 -14.33 -24.09
C LYS A 114 5.85 -14.59 -22.70
N CYS A 115 6.01 -13.63 -21.82
CA CYS A 115 5.48 -13.64 -20.47
C CYS A 115 4.17 -12.87 -20.42
N GLY A 116 3.37 -13.07 -19.39
CA GLY A 116 2.24 -12.20 -19.10
C GLY A 116 2.70 -10.73 -19.02
N GLY A 117 1.78 -9.81 -19.10
CA GLY A 117 2.12 -8.39 -18.94
C GLY A 117 2.20 -8.00 -17.47
N PRO A 118 2.49 -6.72 -17.22
CA PRO A 118 2.61 -6.15 -15.88
C PRO A 118 1.32 -6.34 -15.07
N ILE A 119 1.44 -6.98 -13.91
CA ILE A 119 0.30 -7.28 -13.05
C ILE A 119 0.35 -6.55 -11.72
N ALA A 120 1.54 -6.25 -11.22
CA ALA A 120 1.71 -5.47 -10.00
C ALA A 120 2.76 -4.38 -10.23
N LEU A 121 2.42 -3.17 -9.82
CA LEU A 121 3.32 -2.03 -9.84
C LEU A 121 3.72 -1.68 -8.42
N PHE A 122 5.00 -1.41 -8.19
CA PHE A 122 5.49 -0.91 -6.92
C PHE A 122 6.67 0.04 -7.12
N LEU A 123 6.93 0.84 -6.09
CA LEU A 123 8.01 1.82 -6.07
C LEU A 123 8.99 1.47 -4.94
N ASP A 124 10.23 1.85 -5.11
CA ASP A 124 11.15 1.93 -3.99
C ASP A 124 10.84 3.15 -3.10
N HIS A 125 11.49 3.26 -1.95
CA HIS A 125 11.26 4.38 -1.03
C HIS A 125 11.69 5.74 -1.57
N THR A 126 12.48 5.79 -2.66
CA THR A 126 12.85 7.07 -3.30
C THR A 126 11.73 7.59 -4.20
N GLY A 127 10.85 6.71 -4.68
CA GLY A 127 9.80 7.04 -5.62
C GLY A 127 10.32 7.41 -7.02
N THR A 128 11.61 7.11 -7.33
CA THR A 128 12.24 7.44 -8.62
C THR A 128 12.38 6.26 -9.56
N THR A 129 12.18 5.04 -9.03
CA THR A 129 12.20 3.80 -9.81
C THR A 129 10.87 3.08 -9.67
N LEU A 130 10.19 2.86 -10.79
CA LEU A 130 9.00 2.03 -10.87
C LEU A 130 9.40 0.62 -11.23
N TYR A 131 8.87 -0.33 -10.51
CA TYR A 131 8.98 -1.75 -10.79
C TYR A 131 7.65 -2.30 -11.25
N ASP A 132 7.76 -3.23 -12.16
CA ASP A 132 6.67 -3.97 -12.74
C ASP A 132 6.95 -5.46 -12.55
N GLU A 133 6.04 -6.14 -11.90
CA GLU A 133 6.10 -7.58 -11.76
C GLU A 133 5.38 -8.23 -12.94
N ASP A 134 6.16 -8.93 -13.78
CA ASP A 134 5.63 -9.77 -14.84
C ASP A 134 5.33 -11.17 -14.31
N ILE A 135 4.08 -11.57 -14.36
CA ILE A 135 3.72 -12.95 -14.02
C ILE A 135 4.23 -13.96 -15.04
N TYR A 136 4.61 -15.05 -14.42
CA TYR A 136 4.74 -16.39 -14.95
C TYR A 136 3.57 -16.77 -15.87
N GLY A 137 3.86 -16.92 -17.16
CA GLY A 137 3.05 -17.69 -18.09
C GLY A 137 3.77 -19.01 -18.39
N ASN A 138 3.09 -20.00 -18.92
CA ASN A 138 3.62 -21.35 -19.24
C ASN A 138 4.95 -21.38 -20.04
N ILE A 139 5.50 -20.25 -20.40
CA ILE A 139 6.71 -20.09 -21.23
C ILE A 139 7.82 -19.32 -20.47
N CYS A 140 7.50 -18.67 -19.33
CA CYS A 140 8.47 -17.94 -18.52
C CYS A 140 8.71 -18.69 -17.23
N ALA A 141 9.92 -19.21 -17.08
CA ALA A 141 10.29 -20.07 -15.97
C ALA A 141 10.40 -19.38 -14.61
N ASN A 142 10.40 -18.03 -14.56
CA ASN A 142 10.55 -17.24 -13.35
C ASN A 142 9.78 -15.93 -13.49
N ASN A 143 9.25 -15.41 -12.39
CA ASN A 143 8.80 -14.02 -12.33
C ASN A 143 9.99 -13.11 -12.59
N THR A 144 9.77 -12.09 -13.39
CA THR A 144 10.77 -11.06 -13.64
C THR A 144 10.25 -9.73 -13.17
N TYR A 145 11.14 -8.93 -12.61
CA TYR A 145 10.84 -7.52 -12.35
C TYR A 145 11.48 -6.69 -13.43
N GLN A 146 10.67 -6.01 -14.23
CA GLN A 146 11.15 -4.94 -15.07
C GLN A 146 11.30 -3.68 -14.21
N TYR A 147 12.27 -2.84 -14.52
CA TYR A 147 12.44 -1.56 -13.82
C TYR A 147 12.62 -0.39 -14.78
N PHE A 148 12.00 0.71 -14.38
CA PHE A 148 11.92 1.92 -15.17
C PHE A 148 12.36 3.11 -14.32
N SER A 149 13.22 3.98 -14.87
CA SER A 149 13.44 5.28 -14.26
C SER A 149 12.30 6.22 -14.63
N ILE A 150 11.90 7.05 -13.68
CA ILE A 150 10.85 8.04 -13.83
C ILE A 150 11.51 9.39 -14.09
N ASP A 151 11.11 10.06 -15.17
CA ASP A 151 11.42 11.48 -15.35
C ASP A 151 10.54 12.31 -14.41
N GLU A 152 11.14 12.97 -13.43
CA GLU A 152 10.42 13.74 -12.41
C GLU A 152 9.73 15.00 -12.94
N SER A 153 10.05 15.44 -14.16
CA SER A 153 9.46 16.63 -14.78
C SER A 153 8.28 16.30 -15.71
N THR A 154 8.29 15.12 -16.34
CA THR A 154 7.31 14.73 -17.36
C THR A 154 6.49 13.51 -16.99
N GLY A 155 6.95 12.68 -16.01
CA GLY A 155 6.34 11.40 -15.69
C GLY A 155 6.66 10.30 -16.72
N GLU A 156 7.50 10.57 -17.72
CA GLU A 156 7.90 9.57 -18.70
C GLU A 156 8.71 8.44 -18.04
N LEU A 157 8.44 7.22 -18.49
CA LEU A 157 9.14 6.02 -18.06
C LEU A 157 10.17 5.59 -19.07
N THR A 158 11.41 5.41 -18.61
CA THR A 158 12.49 4.82 -19.42
C THR A 158 12.83 3.43 -18.89
N TYR A 159 12.63 2.41 -19.74
CA TYR A 159 13.05 1.04 -19.42
C TYR A 159 14.56 0.96 -19.17
N ARG A 160 14.96 0.35 -18.07
CA ARG A 160 16.36 0.21 -17.66
C ARG A 160 16.85 -1.23 -17.68
N GLY A 161 15.94 -2.20 -17.61
CA GLY A 161 16.27 -3.61 -17.62
C GLY A 161 15.20 -4.46 -16.95
N ALA A 162 15.49 -5.74 -16.86
CA ALA A 162 14.71 -6.69 -16.08
C ALA A 162 15.66 -7.54 -15.24
N THR A 163 15.20 -7.93 -14.06
CA THR A 163 15.94 -8.85 -13.20
C THR A 163 15.29 -10.22 -13.27
N GLY A 164 16.09 -11.24 -13.55
CA GLY A 164 15.68 -12.62 -13.35
C GLY A 164 15.79 -13.01 -11.88
N ALA A 165 15.06 -12.31 -11.01
CA ALA A 165 14.95 -12.78 -9.64
C ALA A 165 13.98 -13.96 -9.62
N SER A 166 14.38 -15.07 -9.06
CA SER A 166 13.55 -16.28 -8.88
C SER A 166 12.51 -16.06 -7.77
N LEU A 167 11.77 -14.96 -7.86
CA LEU A 167 10.80 -14.55 -6.85
C LEU A 167 9.40 -14.90 -7.33
N THR A 168 8.96 -16.11 -7.07
CA THR A 168 7.54 -16.45 -7.14
C THR A 168 6.88 -15.92 -5.85
N VAL A 169 6.77 -14.62 -5.68
CA VAL A 169 6.08 -14.05 -4.53
C VAL A 169 4.62 -13.81 -4.87
N SER A 170 3.77 -13.95 -3.88
CA SER A 170 2.33 -13.71 -4.02
C SER A 170 1.95 -12.23 -4.00
N GLN A 171 2.89 -11.37 -3.68
CA GLN A 171 2.74 -9.92 -3.55
C GLN A 171 4.06 -9.21 -3.86
N PRO A 172 4.06 -7.93 -4.25
CA PRO A 172 5.28 -7.15 -4.42
C PRO A 172 6.18 -7.23 -3.18
N PRO A 173 7.49 -7.32 -3.35
CA PRO A 173 8.41 -7.39 -2.22
C PRO A 173 8.38 -6.10 -1.40
N SER A 174 8.42 -6.22 -0.09
CA SER A 174 8.39 -5.11 0.86
C SER A 174 9.81 -4.67 1.24
N PHE A 175 10.14 -3.39 0.99
CA PHE A 175 11.45 -2.82 1.32
C PHE A 175 11.55 -2.50 2.81
N ILE A 176 12.66 -2.93 3.45
CA ILE A 176 13.02 -2.46 4.79
C ILE A 176 13.54 -1.01 4.74
N GLY A 177 13.67 -0.37 5.90
CA GLY A 177 13.95 1.07 6.02
C GLY A 177 15.18 1.59 5.31
N ASN A 178 16.21 0.76 5.10
CA ASN A 178 17.42 1.17 4.35
C ASN A 178 17.22 1.25 2.83
N ASN A 179 16.07 0.81 2.31
CA ASN A 179 15.76 0.78 0.88
C ASN A 179 16.78 -0.01 0.02
N ILE A 180 17.57 -0.88 0.65
CA ILE A 180 18.55 -1.74 -0.02
C ILE A 180 18.00 -3.15 -0.19
N TYR A 181 17.29 -3.64 0.82
CA TYR A 181 16.75 -5.00 0.82
C TYR A 181 15.24 -4.97 0.84
N ALA A 182 14.63 -5.83 0.02
CA ALA A 182 13.21 -6.09 0.05
C ALA A 182 12.95 -7.59 0.10
N TYR A 183 11.84 -7.97 0.73
CA TYR A 183 11.50 -9.37 0.98
C TYR A 183 10.07 -9.67 0.56
N GLY A 184 9.91 -10.88 0.03
CA GLY A 184 8.63 -11.47 -0.27
C GLY A 184 8.58 -12.92 0.17
N SER A 185 7.40 -13.50 0.15
CA SER A 185 7.22 -14.90 0.49
C SER A 185 6.17 -15.54 -0.40
N GLY A 186 6.26 -16.84 -0.56
CA GLY A 186 5.33 -17.61 -1.37
C GLY A 186 5.59 -19.09 -1.27
N SER A 187 4.87 -19.84 -2.07
CA SER A 187 5.00 -21.30 -2.18
C SER A 187 4.87 -21.72 -3.63
N TYR A 188 5.69 -22.64 -4.05
CA TYR A 188 5.56 -23.30 -5.32
C TYR A 188 5.44 -24.81 -5.12
N GLU A 189 4.33 -25.40 -5.52
CA GLU A 189 4.08 -26.84 -5.36
C GLU A 189 4.37 -27.35 -3.95
N TYR A 190 3.88 -26.61 -2.92
CA TYR A 190 4.12 -26.89 -1.49
C TYR A 190 5.58 -26.79 -1.04
N ASN A 191 6.45 -26.18 -1.84
CA ASN A 191 7.78 -25.81 -1.39
C ASN A 191 7.74 -24.37 -0.89
N PRO A 192 7.72 -24.15 0.44
CA PRO A 192 7.68 -22.82 1.03
C PRO A 192 9.03 -22.12 0.85
N TYR A 193 9.00 -20.85 0.50
CA TYR A 193 10.21 -20.03 0.42
C TYR A 193 9.94 -18.60 0.87
N ILE A 194 10.99 -18.00 1.40
CA ILE A 194 11.08 -16.57 1.64
C ILE A 194 12.24 -16.09 0.79
N SER A 195 11.97 -15.14 -0.07
CA SER A 195 12.96 -14.59 -0.97
C SER A 195 13.30 -13.16 -0.63
N GLY A 196 14.46 -12.72 -1.06
CA GLY A 196 14.92 -11.37 -0.87
C GLY A 196 15.63 -10.83 -2.10
N VAL A 197 15.52 -9.54 -2.32
CA VAL A 197 16.27 -8.82 -3.35
C VAL A 197 17.11 -7.72 -2.73
N LYS A 198 18.25 -7.46 -3.37
CA LYS A 198 19.09 -6.30 -3.09
C LYS A 198 18.90 -5.28 -4.18
N ARG A 199 18.50 -4.07 -3.80
CA ARG A 199 18.42 -2.91 -4.68
C ARG A 199 19.77 -2.22 -4.79
N SER A 200 20.21 -2.01 -6.01
CA SER A 200 21.36 -1.18 -6.35
C SER A 200 20.98 0.29 -6.48
N ARG A 201 21.95 1.17 -6.52
CA ARG A 201 21.74 2.63 -6.59
C ARG A 201 21.01 3.07 -7.86
N ASP A 202 21.19 2.34 -8.96
CA ASP A 202 20.52 2.57 -10.25
C ASP A 202 19.11 1.98 -10.35
N GLY A 203 18.61 1.38 -9.27
CA GLY A 203 17.29 0.75 -9.20
C GLY A 203 17.29 -0.74 -9.52
N THR A 204 18.41 -1.31 -10.00
CA THR A 204 18.46 -2.77 -10.30
C THR A 204 18.21 -3.59 -9.03
N LEU A 205 17.36 -4.60 -9.16
CA LEU A 205 17.16 -5.62 -8.14
C LEU A 205 18.00 -6.86 -8.47
N ALA A 206 18.72 -7.37 -7.49
CA ALA A 206 19.47 -8.63 -7.60
C ALA A 206 18.97 -9.61 -6.55
N ASP A 207 18.81 -10.87 -6.93
CA ASP A 207 18.45 -11.94 -5.98
C ASP A 207 19.51 -12.06 -4.89
N LEU A 208 19.08 -12.14 -3.63
CA LEU A 208 19.94 -12.37 -2.49
C LEU A 208 20.34 -13.84 -2.33
N ASN A 209 19.65 -14.75 -3.04
CA ASN A 209 19.84 -16.20 -2.90
C ASN A 209 19.80 -16.66 -1.43
N ILE A 210 18.88 -16.09 -0.65
CA ILE A 210 18.70 -16.45 0.76
C ILE A 210 17.77 -17.66 0.89
N ASN A 211 18.03 -18.46 1.92
CA ASN A 211 17.13 -19.54 2.33
C ASN A 211 16.98 -19.49 3.86
N PRO A 212 16.20 -18.50 4.37
CA PRO A 212 16.03 -18.36 5.80
C PRO A 212 15.22 -19.54 6.36
N ALA A 213 15.54 -19.93 7.60
CA ALA A 213 14.77 -20.95 8.26
C ALA A 213 13.33 -20.52 8.46
N MET A 214 12.38 -21.42 8.20
CA MET A 214 10.98 -21.22 8.59
C MET A 214 10.86 -21.20 10.11
N PRO A 215 9.78 -20.61 10.67
CA PRO A 215 9.49 -20.70 12.10
C PRO A 215 9.43 -22.17 12.54
N VAL A 216 9.76 -22.43 13.80
CA VAL A 216 9.64 -23.78 14.35
C VAL A 216 8.15 -24.15 14.45
N ALA A 217 7.72 -25.11 13.65
CA ALA A 217 6.36 -25.62 13.62
C ALA A 217 6.12 -26.63 14.78
N ARG A 218 4.87 -27.09 14.95
CA ARG A 218 4.59 -28.29 15.76
C ARG A 218 5.29 -29.51 15.17
N GLN A 219 5.51 -30.49 16.00
CA GLN A 219 6.06 -31.75 15.51
C GLN A 219 5.14 -32.40 14.46
N GLY A 220 5.69 -32.64 13.29
CA GLY A 220 4.98 -33.24 12.18
C GLY A 220 4.32 -32.23 11.20
N ASP A 221 4.38 -30.94 11.52
CA ASP A 221 3.85 -29.86 10.68
C ASP A 221 4.97 -29.09 9.97
N PHE A 222 4.58 -28.36 8.93
CA PHE A 222 5.42 -27.36 8.27
C PHE A 222 4.60 -26.08 8.01
N TYR A 223 5.28 -24.97 7.68
CA TYR A 223 4.63 -23.71 7.36
C TYR A 223 4.73 -23.38 5.87
N ASP A 224 3.63 -22.88 5.34
CA ASP A 224 3.54 -22.27 4.02
C ASP A 224 3.40 -20.75 4.17
N PRO A 225 4.42 -19.94 3.75
CA PRO A 225 4.40 -18.51 3.92
C PRO A 225 3.60 -17.82 2.81
N TRP A 226 2.90 -16.74 3.18
CA TRP A 226 2.09 -15.97 2.25
C TRP A 226 2.06 -14.49 2.62
N GLY A 227 2.74 -13.66 1.82
CA GLY A 227 2.83 -12.21 2.03
C GLY A 227 3.87 -11.80 3.07
N ALA A 228 4.46 -10.65 2.84
CA ALA A 228 5.49 -10.04 3.69
C ALA A 228 5.27 -8.53 3.81
N ALA A 229 5.46 -7.98 5.03
CA ALA A 229 5.41 -6.55 5.28
C ALA A 229 6.62 -6.13 6.12
N ALA A 230 7.41 -5.20 5.60
CA ALA A 230 8.61 -4.69 6.25
C ALA A 230 8.34 -3.42 7.04
N ASP A 231 9.05 -3.23 8.14
CA ASP A 231 9.08 -1.96 8.87
C ASP A 231 10.13 -1.00 8.29
N ARG A 232 10.17 0.21 8.82
CA ARG A 232 11.17 1.23 8.43
C ARG A 232 12.56 1.01 9.05
N THR A 233 12.77 -0.10 9.72
CA THR A 233 14.07 -0.48 10.27
C THR A 233 14.63 -1.68 9.49
N ASN A 234 14.66 -2.85 10.10
CA ASN A 234 15.18 -4.07 9.49
C ASN A 234 14.36 -5.32 9.84
N HIS A 235 13.08 -5.14 10.18
CA HIS A 235 12.22 -6.28 10.51
C HIS A 235 11.16 -6.50 9.45
N VAL A 236 10.73 -7.74 9.32
CA VAL A 236 9.72 -8.18 8.35
C VAL A 236 8.72 -9.08 9.07
N ALA A 237 7.44 -8.77 8.95
CA ALA A 237 6.35 -9.66 9.29
C ALA A 237 6.04 -10.56 8.11
N ILE A 238 5.86 -11.86 8.35
CA ILE A 238 5.47 -12.85 7.34
C ILE A 238 4.30 -13.65 7.90
N SER A 239 3.21 -13.76 7.12
CA SER A 239 2.13 -14.66 7.46
C SER A 239 2.49 -16.08 7.05
N VAL A 240 2.18 -17.05 7.92
CA VAL A 240 2.49 -18.46 7.72
C VAL A 240 1.28 -19.33 8.03
N LEU A 241 0.98 -20.27 7.15
CA LEU A 241 -0.13 -21.20 7.29
C LEU A 241 0.41 -22.59 7.65
N PRO A 242 -0.02 -23.21 8.77
CA PRO A 242 0.44 -24.52 9.15
C PRO A 242 -0.21 -25.63 8.33
N PHE A 243 0.58 -26.57 7.88
CA PHE A 243 0.16 -27.78 7.17
C PHE A 243 0.71 -29.03 7.86
N ASN A 244 -0.09 -30.08 7.93
CA ASN A 244 0.36 -31.37 8.38
C ASN A 244 1.30 -32.02 7.34
N GLY A 245 2.51 -32.37 7.73
CA GLY A 245 3.53 -32.91 6.83
C GLY A 245 3.24 -34.30 6.26
N THR A 246 2.23 -35.01 6.80
CA THR A 246 1.82 -36.34 6.30
C THR A 246 0.63 -36.23 5.36
N THR A 247 -0.39 -35.46 5.73
CA THR A 247 -1.67 -35.36 4.98
C THR A 247 -1.69 -34.22 3.97
N TRP A 248 -0.76 -33.25 4.10
CA TRP A 248 -0.69 -32.03 3.29
C TRP A 248 -1.97 -31.18 3.40
N GLN A 249 -2.68 -31.32 4.50
CA GLN A 249 -3.87 -30.54 4.79
C GLN A 249 -3.50 -29.43 5.78
N GLN A 250 -4.19 -28.31 5.65
CA GLN A 250 -4.06 -27.21 6.61
C GLN A 250 -4.35 -27.71 8.03
N ASP A 251 -3.47 -27.42 8.98
CA ASP A 251 -3.55 -27.84 10.39
C ASP A 251 -3.53 -26.65 11.35
N GLY A 252 -4.45 -25.75 11.16
CA GLY A 252 -4.64 -24.60 12.05
C GLY A 252 -4.84 -23.27 11.32
N PRO A 253 -5.06 -22.21 12.09
CA PRO A 253 -5.21 -20.87 11.54
C PRO A 253 -3.86 -20.30 11.09
N THR A 254 -3.91 -19.30 10.20
CA THR A 254 -2.75 -18.49 9.85
C THR A 254 -2.11 -17.89 11.11
N GLN A 255 -0.80 -17.91 11.18
CA GLN A 255 0.03 -17.31 12.22
C GLN A 255 0.94 -16.22 11.63
N LEU A 256 1.47 -15.34 12.47
CA LEU A 256 2.33 -14.23 12.06
C LEU A 256 3.72 -14.38 12.67
N ALA A 257 4.71 -14.53 11.81
CA ALA A 257 6.11 -14.61 12.17
C ALA A 257 6.81 -13.25 12.04
N THR A 258 7.82 -13.00 12.85
CA THR A 258 8.73 -11.86 12.69
C THR A 258 10.13 -12.34 12.32
N TYR A 259 10.77 -11.59 11.42
CA TYR A 259 12.13 -11.81 10.95
C TYR A 259 12.97 -10.55 11.12
N THR A 260 14.25 -10.71 11.31
CA THR A 260 15.23 -9.62 11.36
C THR A 260 16.24 -9.78 10.24
N ALA A 261 16.38 -8.73 9.42
CA ALA A 261 17.38 -8.66 8.37
C ALA A 261 18.73 -8.25 8.95
N GLY A 262 19.76 -9.05 8.71
CA GLY A 262 21.14 -8.70 9.02
C GLY A 262 21.76 -7.74 8.00
N ALA A 263 22.99 -7.31 8.25
CA ALA A 263 23.71 -6.36 7.40
C ALA A 263 23.93 -6.86 5.95
N SER A 264 23.96 -8.17 5.74
CA SER A 264 24.09 -8.79 4.41
C SER A 264 22.73 -9.08 3.74
N GLY A 265 21.62 -8.76 4.38
CA GLY A 265 20.26 -9.06 3.90
C GLY A 265 19.77 -10.46 4.28
N ASN A 266 20.53 -11.29 4.99
CA ASN A 266 20.04 -12.57 5.48
C ASN A 266 18.99 -12.39 6.57
N LEU A 267 17.89 -13.12 6.48
CA LEU A 267 16.81 -13.11 7.46
C LEU A 267 17.03 -14.17 8.55
N THR A 268 16.73 -13.79 9.78
CA THR A 268 16.70 -14.71 10.93
C THR A 268 15.39 -14.54 11.69
N THR A 269 14.88 -15.63 12.28
CA THR A 269 13.66 -15.59 13.09
C THR A 269 13.84 -16.31 14.42
N LYS A 270 13.12 -15.84 15.45
CA LYS A 270 12.90 -16.52 16.73
C LYS A 270 11.44 -16.97 16.89
N SER A 271 10.65 -16.83 15.81
CA SER A 271 9.25 -17.23 15.80
C SER A 271 9.11 -18.75 15.89
N THR A 272 8.18 -19.19 16.69
CA THR A 272 7.83 -20.59 16.91
C THR A 272 6.31 -20.70 16.96
N PHE A 273 5.80 -21.89 16.76
CA PHE A 273 4.35 -22.18 16.93
C PHE A 273 3.77 -21.57 18.22
N SER A 274 4.52 -21.61 19.32
CA SER A 274 4.02 -21.20 20.63
C SER A 274 4.05 -19.69 20.88
N ASN A 275 4.82 -18.91 20.11
CA ASN A 275 4.96 -17.47 20.33
C ASN A 275 4.43 -16.60 19.17
N MET A 276 3.93 -17.22 18.10
CA MET A 276 3.26 -16.53 17.02
C MET A 276 1.77 -16.36 17.30
N PRO A 277 1.17 -15.17 17.13
CA PRO A 277 -0.26 -14.99 17.24
C PRO A 277 -0.97 -15.63 16.05
N THR A 278 -2.19 -16.10 16.27
CA THR A 278 -3.08 -16.56 15.21
C THR A 278 -3.88 -15.43 14.64
N SER A 279 -4.21 -15.48 13.34
CA SER A 279 -5.10 -14.53 12.69
C SER A 279 -6.45 -15.14 12.39
N ALA A 280 -7.51 -14.34 12.56
CA ALA A 280 -8.89 -14.73 12.25
C ALA A 280 -9.27 -14.51 10.78
N VAL A 281 -8.40 -13.95 9.94
CA VAL A 281 -8.71 -13.59 8.55
C VAL A 281 -8.78 -14.78 7.58
N LYS A 282 -8.46 -15.99 8.02
CA LYS A 282 -8.33 -17.24 7.24
C LYS A 282 -7.17 -17.15 6.24
N TYR A 283 -7.48 -17.18 4.93
CA TYR A 283 -6.46 -17.04 3.89
C TYR A 283 -6.10 -15.56 3.73
N VAL A 284 -4.83 -15.24 3.88
CA VAL A 284 -4.32 -13.88 3.74
C VAL A 284 -4.35 -13.46 2.27
N THR A 285 -4.88 -12.28 2.02
CA THR A 285 -4.91 -11.62 0.70
C THR A 285 -3.92 -10.48 0.63
N ASP A 286 -3.72 -9.76 1.75
CA ASP A 286 -2.75 -8.69 1.86
C ASP A 286 -2.27 -8.50 3.30
N ILE A 287 -1.05 -7.99 3.45
CA ILE A 287 -0.41 -7.67 4.72
C ILE A 287 0.35 -6.36 4.59
N SER A 288 0.10 -5.41 5.49
CA SER A 288 0.66 -4.06 5.38
C SER A 288 1.10 -3.51 6.72
N MET A 289 2.34 -3.00 6.77
CA MET A 289 2.92 -2.35 7.96
C MET A 289 2.50 -0.89 8.02
N SER A 290 2.12 -0.40 9.20
CA SER A 290 1.90 1.03 9.39
C SER A 290 3.19 1.84 9.14
N PRO A 291 3.09 3.11 8.72
CA PRO A 291 4.27 3.94 8.49
C PRO A 291 5.15 4.14 9.73
N THR A 292 4.60 4.01 10.92
CA THR A 292 5.35 4.06 12.20
C THR A 292 6.07 2.75 12.51
N GLY A 293 5.65 1.64 11.89
CA GLY A 293 6.24 0.31 12.07
C GLY A 293 5.80 -0.39 13.36
N ASP A 294 4.76 0.08 14.03
CA ASP A 294 4.24 -0.46 15.30
C ASP A 294 2.90 -1.20 15.17
N LEU A 295 2.25 -1.10 14.00
CA LEU A 295 1.00 -1.79 13.70
C LEU A 295 1.13 -2.58 12.39
N LEU A 296 0.54 -3.76 12.38
CA LEU A 296 0.47 -4.65 11.23
C LEU A 296 -1.00 -4.90 10.91
N ALA A 297 -1.43 -4.54 9.70
CA ALA A 297 -2.74 -4.87 9.17
C ALA A 297 -2.65 -6.17 8.35
N VAL A 298 -3.59 -7.08 8.58
CA VAL A 298 -3.70 -8.36 7.88
C VAL A 298 -5.10 -8.48 7.32
N ALA A 299 -5.20 -8.55 6.00
CA ALA A 299 -6.43 -8.79 5.26
C ALA A 299 -6.55 -10.23 4.82
N GLY A 300 -7.76 -10.71 4.63
CA GLY A 300 -8.00 -12.06 4.15
C GLY A 300 -9.46 -12.33 3.79
N THR A 301 -9.72 -13.58 3.47
CA THR A 301 -11.06 -14.02 3.01
C THR A 301 -12.16 -13.93 4.07
N ALA A 302 -11.80 -13.78 5.35
CA ALA A 302 -12.76 -13.63 6.45
C ALA A 302 -12.76 -12.22 7.06
N GLY A 303 -11.98 -11.28 6.51
CA GLY A 303 -11.99 -9.90 6.96
C GLY A 303 -10.63 -9.24 7.12
N LEU A 304 -10.58 -8.29 8.05
CA LEU A 304 -9.41 -7.46 8.36
C LEU A 304 -9.14 -7.49 9.85
N GLN A 305 -7.87 -7.68 10.24
CA GLN A 305 -7.43 -7.67 11.64
C GLN A 305 -6.14 -6.87 11.81
N ILE A 306 -5.98 -6.21 12.95
CA ILE A 306 -4.77 -5.44 13.28
C ILE A 306 -4.05 -6.09 14.45
N PHE A 307 -2.72 -6.02 14.39
CA PHE A 307 -1.80 -6.53 15.40
C PHE A 307 -0.81 -5.44 15.81
N HIS A 308 -0.28 -5.51 17.03
CA HIS A 308 0.92 -4.76 17.40
C HIS A 308 2.15 -5.47 16.81
N PHE A 309 2.94 -4.72 16.06
CA PHE A 309 4.23 -5.18 15.59
C PHE A 309 5.34 -4.67 16.52
N ASN A 310 6.17 -5.57 16.99
CA ASN A 310 7.13 -5.33 18.07
C ASN A 310 8.59 -5.50 17.61
N GLY A 311 8.86 -5.24 16.31
CA GLY A 311 10.18 -5.44 15.71
C GLY A 311 10.63 -6.90 15.79
N ALA A 312 11.79 -7.15 16.42
CA ALA A 312 12.33 -8.50 16.60
C ALA A 312 11.57 -9.36 17.63
N ASN A 313 10.67 -8.78 18.41
CA ASN A 313 9.87 -9.48 19.41
C ASN A 313 8.60 -10.06 18.78
N PRO A 314 7.93 -11.02 19.46
CA PRO A 314 6.68 -11.58 18.95
C PRO A 314 5.62 -10.51 18.67
N ILE A 315 4.96 -10.66 17.54
CA ILE A 315 3.74 -9.91 17.19
C ILE A 315 2.67 -10.25 18.21
N THR A 316 1.83 -9.28 18.59
CA THR A 316 0.77 -9.50 19.57
C THR A 316 -0.59 -9.08 19.03
N HIS A 317 -1.66 -9.72 19.51
CA HIS A 317 -3.02 -9.34 19.15
C HIS A 317 -3.34 -7.91 19.57
N TYR A 318 -4.08 -7.20 18.72
CA TYR A 318 -4.61 -5.89 19.04
C TYR A 318 -6.14 -5.87 18.88
N THR A 319 -6.67 -6.26 17.72
CA THR A 319 -8.11 -6.22 17.47
C THR A 319 -8.69 -7.62 17.19
N GLY A 320 -10.02 -7.76 17.26
CA GLY A 320 -10.76 -8.76 16.50
C GLY A 320 -10.86 -8.37 15.03
N LEU A 321 -11.74 -9.02 14.26
CA LEU A 321 -12.03 -8.62 12.88
C LEU A 321 -12.71 -7.24 12.85
N LEU A 322 -12.15 -6.30 12.07
CA LEU A 322 -12.72 -4.97 11.83
C LEU A 322 -13.78 -4.99 10.73
N SER A 323 -13.73 -5.96 9.83
CA SER A 323 -14.72 -6.27 8.81
C SER A 323 -14.88 -7.78 8.74
N GLN A 324 -16.07 -8.24 8.37
CA GLN A 324 -16.35 -9.66 8.06
C GLN A 324 -16.45 -9.89 6.53
N ASP A 325 -16.42 -8.83 5.73
CA ASP A 325 -16.29 -8.95 4.28
C ASP A 325 -14.85 -9.34 3.94
N GLN A 326 -14.65 -10.16 2.90
CA GLN A 326 -13.33 -10.38 2.36
C GLN A 326 -12.68 -9.02 2.05
N VAL A 327 -11.44 -8.84 2.45
CA VAL A 327 -10.64 -7.65 2.16
C VAL A 327 -9.48 -8.08 1.26
N ASP A 328 -9.32 -7.40 0.13
CA ASP A 328 -8.43 -7.85 -0.94
C ASP A 328 -7.09 -7.09 -0.93
N GLN A 329 -7.10 -5.82 -0.52
CA GLN A 329 -5.90 -4.99 -0.47
C GLN A 329 -5.99 -3.90 0.59
N LEU A 330 -4.81 -3.50 1.09
CA LEU A 330 -4.61 -2.54 2.17
C LEU A 330 -3.65 -1.43 1.75
N PHE A 331 -3.86 -0.23 2.29
CA PHE A 331 -2.89 0.85 2.18
C PHE A 331 -2.97 1.77 3.42
N TRP A 332 -1.82 2.20 3.95
CA TRP A 332 -1.74 3.19 5.02
C TRP A 332 -1.37 4.57 4.49
N ASP A 333 -1.91 5.63 5.10
CA ASP A 333 -1.33 6.96 4.97
C ASP A 333 -0.41 7.29 6.17
N ASN A 334 0.17 8.51 6.19
CA ASN A 334 1.03 8.95 7.27
C ASN A 334 0.27 9.54 8.47
N HIS A 335 -1.08 9.47 8.47
CA HIS A 335 -1.97 10.07 9.47
C HIS A 335 -2.77 9.00 10.25
N ASN A 336 -2.26 7.77 10.27
CA ASN A 336 -2.89 6.62 10.93
C ASN A 336 -4.23 6.19 10.29
N HIS A 337 -4.47 6.51 9.03
CA HIS A 337 -5.60 5.94 8.32
C HIS A 337 -5.18 4.71 7.54
N LEU A 338 -5.99 3.66 7.71
CA LEU A 338 -5.90 2.43 6.92
C LEU A 338 -7.07 2.41 5.95
N TYR A 339 -6.75 2.26 4.68
CA TYR A 339 -7.68 2.07 3.58
C TYR A 339 -7.69 0.62 3.17
N ALA A 340 -8.88 0.05 2.98
CA ALA A 340 -9.04 -1.36 2.65
C ALA A 340 -10.15 -1.55 1.62
N ILE A 341 -9.90 -2.27 0.54
CA ILE A 341 -10.90 -2.55 -0.48
C ILE A 341 -11.42 -3.98 -0.36
N SER A 342 -12.70 -4.13 -0.65
CA SER A 342 -13.37 -5.40 -0.83
C SER A 342 -13.99 -5.46 -2.21
N HIS A 343 -13.41 -6.28 -3.08
CA HIS A 343 -13.89 -6.53 -4.42
C HIS A 343 -15.31 -7.13 -4.38
N SER A 344 -15.47 -8.20 -3.61
CA SER A 344 -16.74 -8.94 -3.53
C SER A 344 -17.87 -8.16 -2.89
N ALA A 345 -17.55 -7.26 -1.91
CA ALA A 345 -18.55 -6.44 -1.23
C ALA A 345 -18.77 -5.07 -1.88
N ASN A 346 -17.98 -4.69 -2.91
CA ASN A 346 -18.03 -3.36 -3.54
C ASN A 346 -17.79 -2.22 -2.54
N LYS A 347 -16.79 -2.36 -1.66
CA LYS A 347 -16.55 -1.42 -0.56
C LYS A 347 -15.12 -0.92 -0.53
N LEU A 348 -14.97 0.34 -0.12
CA LEU A 348 -13.75 0.94 0.40
C LEU A 348 -13.98 1.29 1.87
N PHE A 349 -13.29 0.59 2.76
CA PHE A 349 -13.26 0.89 4.18
C PHE A 349 -12.15 1.89 4.48
N VAL A 350 -12.40 2.77 5.44
CA VAL A 350 -11.39 3.65 6.02
C VAL A 350 -11.48 3.56 7.53
N PHE A 351 -10.35 3.32 8.16
CA PHE A 351 -10.22 3.27 9.62
C PHE A 351 -9.16 4.24 10.09
N THR A 352 -9.40 4.90 11.22
CA THR A 352 -8.37 5.63 11.96
C THR A 352 -7.85 4.71 13.07
N ILE A 353 -6.57 4.36 13.00
CA ILE A 353 -5.96 3.34 13.86
C ILE A 353 -4.69 3.89 14.49
N THR A 354 -4.67 3.92 15.81
CA THR A 354 -3.48 4.23 16.62
C THR A 354 -3.13 3.01 17.46
N PRO A 355 -1.97 2.95 18.14
CA PRO A 355 -1.66 1.84 19.04
C PRO A 355 -2.64 1.62 20.19
N THR A 356 -3.56 2.56 20.45
CA THR A 356 -4.50 2.51 21.57
C THR A 356 -5.96 2.68 21.18
N SER A 357 -6.26 2.98 19.91
CA SER A 357 -7.64 3.18 19.45
C SER A 357 -7.85 2.75 18.01
N VAL A 358 -9.04 2.21 17.72
CA VAL A 358 -9.48 1.82 16.38
C VAL A 358 -10.89 2.34 16.19
N ASN A 359 -11.11 3.13 15.15
CA ASN A 359 -12.40 3.68 14.78
C ASN A 359 -12.62 3.63 13.27
N SER A 360 -13.84 3.39 12.83
CA SER A 360 -14.20 3.65 11.43
C SER A 360 -14.19 5.15 11.18
N ALA A 361 -13.58 5.58 10.07
CA ALA A 361 -13.60 6.98 9.67
C ALA A 361 -15.02 7.43 9.31
N PRO A 362 -15.34 8.72 9.43
CA PRO A 362 -16.67 9.24 9.08
C PRO A 362 -17.04 8.93 7.62
N GLY A 363 -18.21 8.33 7.41
CA GLY A 363 -18.70 7.94 6.09
C GLY A 363 -18.22 6.57 5.58
N SER A 364 -17.29 5.92 6.27
CA SER A 364 -16.85 4.55 5.95
C SER A 364 -17.94 3.52 6.31
N PRO A 365 -18.18 2.48 5.48
CA PRO A 365 -17.53 2.22 4.20
C PRO A 365 -18.14 3.00 3.03
N TYR A 366 -17.33 3.30 2.02
CA TYR A 366 -17.76 3.91 0.75
C TYR A 366 -18.05 2.82 -0.28
N THR A 367 -19.03 3.07 -1.16
CA THR A 367 -19.34 2.14 -2.26
C THR A 367 -18.47 2.45 -3.47
N ILE A 368 -17.72 1.45 -3.96
CA ILE A 368 -16.99 1.47 -5.22
C ILE A 368 -17.31 0.16 -5.94
N THR A 369 -17.87 0.25 -7.13
CA THR A 369 -18.27 -0.95 -7.88
C THR A 369 -17.05 -1.71 -8.37
N ASN A 370 -16.89 -2.96 -7.90
CA ASN A 370 -15.83 -3.86 -8.31
C ASN A 370 -14.42 -3.23 -8.23
N PRO A 371 -13.98 -2.76 -7.02
CA PRO A 371 -12.65 -2.18 -6.84
C PRO A 371 -11.57 -3.23 -7.09
N GLN A 372 -10.50 -2.85 -7.81
CA GLN A 372 -9.43 -3.77 -8.22
C GLN A 372 -8.14 -3.55 -7.42
N ASN A 373 -7.79 -2.30 -7.19
CA ASN A 373 -6.53 -1.91 -6.56
C ASN A 373 -6.69 -0.56 -5.86
N ILE A 374 -5.93 -0.34 -4.81
CA ILE A 374 -5.90 0.93 -4.08
C ILE A 374 -4.47 1.42 -3.90
N THR A 375 -4.26 2.72 -4.06
CA THR A 375 -3.01 3.40 -3.69
C THR A 375 -3.32 4.75 -3.08
N VAL A 376 -2.46 5.20 -2.18
CA VAL A 376 -2.67 6.44 -1.42
C VAL A 376 -1.41 7.31 -1.50
N LEU A 377 -1.60 8.58 -1.82
CA LEU A 377 -0.57 9.60 -1.75
C LEU A 377 -0.75 10.42 -0.48
N PRO A 378 0.04 10.17 0.60
CA PRO A 378 0.03 11.03 1.77
C PRO A 378 0.49 12.44 1.42
N LYS A 379 -0.17 13.45 1.99
CA LYS A 379 0.26 14.85 1.90
C LYS A 379 1.11 15.19 3.11
N THR A 380 2.17 15.93 2.88
CA THR A 380 3.08 16.43 3.92
C THR A 380 2.65 17.78 4.42
#